data_e8ffbf2db245d79e3b8c76ca3bc1d818
#
_entry.id   e8ffbf2db245d79e3b8c76ca3bc1d818
#
_cell.length_a   1.000
_cell.length_b   1.000
_cell.length_c   1.000
_cell.angle_alpha   90.00
_cell.angle_beta   90.00
_cell.angle_gamma   90.00
#
_symmetry.space_group_name_H-M   'P 1'
#
loop_
_entity.id
_entity.type
_entity.pdbx_description
1 polymer ?
#
loop_
_entity_poly.entity_id
_entity_poly.type
_entity_poly.pdbx_seq_one_letter_code
_entity_poly.pdbx_strand_id
1 'polypeptide(L)'
;QTCALPIFISWVVTAGMITALLATSGGLLTETINDFTGSNINFLGNKDYFVGILVTSHVWKTIGWSSIIYLAAMSSIDPALYESARIDGANRLQMAWHITLPSIMFVIVIMFLLEIGNLLEAGFEQILLLYSPSVYKVADIIDTFVYREGLLALKYSFAAAVGLFKAVIAFVRSEEHTS
;
A
#
# COMPACT_ATOMS: atom_id res chain seq x y z
N GLN A 1 4.99 -2.84 19.66
CA GLN A 1 6.34 -3.01 19.06
C GLN A 1 6.31 -3.82 17.75
N THR A 2 5.36 -4.71 17.56
CA THR A 2 5.26 -5.58 16.36
C THR A 2 4.75 -4.89 15.09
N CYS A 3 4.00 -3.80 15.20
CA CYS A 3 3.47 -3.08 14.04
C CYS A 3 4.53 -2.27 13.26
N ALA A 4 5.71 -2.01 13.84
CA ALA A 4 6.77 -1.23 13.19
C ALA A 4 7.72 -2.07 12.34
N LEU A 5 7.71 -3.40 12.44
CA LEU A 5 8.64 -4.30 11.77
C LEU A 5 8.66 -4.21 10.23
N PRO A 6 7.51 -4.07 9.52
CA PRO A 6 7.54 -4.03 8.05
C PRO A 6 8.14 -2.75 7.45
N ILE A 7 8.27 -1.65 8.21
CA ILE A 7 8.69 -0.34 7.70
C ILE A 7 10.08 -0.37 7.07
N PHE A 8 11.00 -1.14 7.66
CA PHE A 8 12.39 -1.22 7.24
C PHE A 8 12.68 -2.37 6.27
N ILE A 9 11.68 -3.18 5.92
CA ILE A 9 11.83 -4.29 5.00
C ILE A 9 11.64 -3.79 3.56
N SER A 10 12.59 -4.12 2.65
CA SER A 10 12.43 -3.79 1.23
C SER A 10 11.31 -4.59 0.58
N TRP A 11 10.76 -4.11 -0.54
CA TRP A 11 9.77 -4.87 -1.32
C TRP A 11 10.34 -6.20 -1.83
N VAL A 12 11.64 -6.26 -2.14
CA VAL A 12 12.30 -7.50 -2.57
C VAL A 12 12.19 -8.58 -1.51
N VAL A 13 12.51 -8.26 -0.26
CA VAL A 13 12.40 -9.19 0.86
C VAL A 13 10.93 -9.55 1.14
N THR A 14 10.05 -8.56 1.14
CA THR A 14 8.61 -8.77 1.35
C THR A 14 8.02 -9.70 0.28
N ALA A 15 8.33 -9.45 -0.99
CA ALA A 15 7.88 -10.29 -2.10
C ALA A 15 8.46 -11.71 -1.99
N GLY A 16 9.73 -11.85 -1.60
CA GLY A 16 10.34 -13.15 -1.33
C GLY A 16 9.62 -13.92 -0.23
N MET A 17 9.26 -13.26 0.88
CA MET A 17 8.47 -13.86 1.95
C MET A 17 7.08 -14.29 1.47
N ILE A 18 6.37 -13.42 0.75
CA ILE A 18 5.04 -13.72 0.20
C ILE A 18 5.11 -14.90 -0.77
N THR A 19 6.09 -14.89 -1.66
CA THR A 19 6.30 -15.97 -2.62
C THR A 19 6.61 -17.29 -1.90
N ALA A 20 7.47 -17.29 -0.88
CA ALA A 20 7.79 -18.47 -0.10
C ALA A 20 6.56 -19.01 0.68
N LEU A 21 5.68 -18.14 1.17
CA LEU A 21 4.47 -18.54 1.90
C LEU A 21 3.37 -19.07 0.96
N LEU A 22 3.24 -18.46 -0.23
CA LEU A 22 2.16 -18.72 -1.19
C LEU A 22 2.61 -19.54 -2.41
N ALA A 23 3.83 -20.09 -2.41
CA ALA A 23 4.32 -20.95 -3.48
C ALA A 23 3.38 -22.15 -3.67
N THR A 24 3.14 -22.52 -4.93
CA THR A 24 2.23 -23.63 -5.28
C THR A 24 2.76 -24.99 -4.76
N SER A 25 4.08 -25.13 -4.65
CA SER A 25 4.76 -26.29 -4.07
C SER A 25 5.69 -25.83 -2.96
N GLY A 26 5.53 -26.37 -1.76
CA GLY A 26 6.36 -26.03 -0.59
C GLY A 26 5.97 -24.72 0.12
N GLY A 27 4.90 -24.05 -0.28
CA GLY A 27 4.41 -22.86 0.40
C GLY A 27 3.62 -23.20 1.66
N LEU A 28 4.10 -22.75 2.82
CA LEU A 28 3.51 -23.10 4.12
C LEU A 28 2.01 -22.82 4.20
N LEU A 29 1.55 -21.65 3.71
CA LEU A 29 0.13 -21.30 3.73
C LEU A 29 -0.64 -22.09 2.66
N THR A 30 -0.06 -22.25 1.48
CA THR A 30 -0.69 -22.99 0.38
C THR A 30 -0.90 -24.46 0.75
N GLU A 31 0.10 -25.12 1.32
CA GLU A 31 -0.02 -26.51 1.76
C GLU A 31 -1.06 -26.66 2.86
N THR A 32 -1.02 -25.80 3.88
CA THR A 32 -2.01 -25.85 4.96
C THR A 32 -3.44 -25.67 4.44
N ILE A 33 -3.68 -24.72 3.52
CA ILE A 33 -5.01 -24.48 2.96
C ILE A 33 -5.44 -25.62 2.04
N ASN A 34 -4.52 -26.16 1.24
CA ASN A 34 -4.80 -27.28 0.36
C ASN A 34 -5.15 -28.55 1.14
N ASP A 35 -4.48 -28.81 2.24
CA ASP A 35 -4.76 -29.95 3.14
C ASP A 35 -6.15 -29.85 3.75
N PHE A 36 -6.58 -28.64 4.15
CA PHE A 36 -7.92 -28.42 4.68
C PHE A 36 -9.03 -28.44 3.62
N THR A 37 -8.73 -27.94 2.41
CA THR A 37 -9.75 -27.72 1.37
C THR A 37 -9.79 -28.86 0.35
N GLY A 38 -8.75 -29.71 0.30
CA GLY A 38 -8.60 -30.76 -0.71
C GLY A 38 -8.40 -30.25 -2.13
N SER A 39 -8.06 -28.97 -2.29
CA SER A 39 -7.91 -28.27 -3.57
C SER A 39 -6.46 -27.83 -3.78
N ASN A 40 -5.97 -27.92 -5.00
CA ASN A 40 -4.63 -27.41 -5.33
C ASN A 40 -4.76 -25.98 -5.85
N ILE A 41 -4.66 -24.99 -4.96
CA ILE A 41 -4.86 -23.58 -5.27
C ILE A 41 -3.51 -22.93 -5.56
N ASN A 42 -3.40 -22.29 -6.73
CA ASN A 42 -2.27 -21.42 -7.06
C ASN A 42 -2.66 -19.95 -6.75
N PHE A 43 -2.30 -19.46 -5.58
CA PHE A 43 -2.66 -18.12 -5.12
C PHE A 43 -2.06 -17.01 -5.98
N LEU A 44 -0.77 -17.09 -6.32
CA LEU A 44 -0.07 -16.08 -7.09
C LEU A 44 -0.36 -16.16 -8.61
N GLY A 45 -0.80 -17.29 -9.10
CA GLY A 45 -1.13 -17.48 -10.51
C GLY A 45 -2.62 -17.27 -10.83
N ASN A 46 -3.48 -17.15 -9.83
CA ASN A 46 -4.91 -16.99 -10.01
C ASN A 46 -5.32 -15.51 -9.91
N LYS A 47 -6.05 -15.04 -10.91
CA LYS A 47 -6.51 -13.64 -11.04
C LYS A 47 -7.43 -13.22 -9.91
N ASP A 48 -8.25 -14.14 -9.39
CA ASP A 48 -9.25 -13.83 -8.37
C ASP A 48 -8.60 -13.53 -7.00
N TYR A 49 -7.49 -14.20 -6.70
CA TYR A 49 -6.77 -14.00 -5.43
C TYR A 49 -5.65 -12.96 -5.51
N PHE A 50 -5.06 -12.79 -6.70
CA PHE A 50 -3.86 -11.97 -6.87
C PHE A 50 -4.06 -10.52 -6.43
N VAL A 51 -5.15 -9.87 -6.83
CA VAL A 51 -5.44 -8.49 -6.44
C VAL A 51 -5.61 -8.38 -4.91
N GLY A 52 -6.28 -9.34 -4.28
CA GLY A 52 -6.42 -9.40 -2.83
C GLY A 52 -5.07 -9.51 -2.11
N ILE A 53 -4.14 -10.32 -2.65
CA ILE A 53 -2.78 -10.46 -2.11
C ILE A 53 -2.01 -9.14 -2.24
N LEU A 54 -2.11 -8.45 -3.39
CA LEU A 54 -1.47 -7.15 -3.60
C LEU A 54 -1.97 -6.13 -2.58
N VAL A 55 -3.28 -5.98 -2.44
CA VAL A 55 -3.87 -5.02 -1.49
C VAL A 55 -3.48 -5.34 -0.06
N THR A 56 -3.61 -6.60 0.36
CA THR A 56 -3.32 -7.01 1.73
C THR A 56 -1.84 -6.81 2.07
N SER A 57 -0.94 -7.20 1.17
CA SER A 57 0.51 -7.04 1.39
C SER A 57 0.94 -5.57 1.37
N HIS A 58 0.31 -4.73 0.53
CA HIS A 58 0.55 -3.29 0.53
C HIS A 58 0.13 -2.65 1.86
N VAL A 59 -1.10 -2.91 2.31
CA VAL A 59 -1.60 -2.40 3.59
C VAL A 59 -0.74 -2.89 4.75
N TRP A 60 -0.39 -4.17 4.79
CA TRP A 60 0.46 -4.74 5.83
C TRP A 60 1.82 -4.04 5.91
N LYS A 61 2.43 -3.75 4.75
CA LYS A 61 3.74 -3.09 4.71
C LYS A 61 3.67 -1.61 5.09
N THR A 62 2.63 -0.90 4.65
CA THR A 62 2.53 0.57 4.81
C THR A 62 1.91 1.01 6.13
N ILE A 63 1.09 0.16 6.76
CA ILE A 63 0.37 0.49 7.99
C ILE A 63 1.29 0.95 9.13
N GLY A 64 2.49 0.36 9.23
CA GLY A 64 3.46 0.73 10.26
C GLY A 64 3.94 2.16 10.14
N TRP A 65 4.32 2.59 8.93
CA TRP A 65 4.77 3.96 8.65
C TRP A 65 3.66 4.98 8.92
N SER A 66 2.49 4.75 8.38
CA SER A 66 1.33 5.62 8.60
C SER A 66 0.98 5.73 10.08
N SER A 67 1.04 4.62 10.82
CA SER A 67 0.78 4.60 12.26
C SER A 67 1.73 5.50 13.05
N ILE A 68 3.02 5.55 12.69
CA ILE A 68 4.00 6.41 13.38
C ILE A 68 3.64 7.89 13.19
N ILE A 69 3.26 8.30 11.99
CA ILE A 69 2.89 9.68 11.70
C ILE A 69 1.67 10.09 12.51
N TYR A 70 0.62 9.24 12.54
CA TYR A 70 -0.57 9.52 13.35
C TYR A 70 -0.29 9.50 14.86
N LEU A 71 0.57 8.61 15.34
CA LEU A 71 0.98 8.58 16.75
C LEU A 71 1.74 9.85 17.13
N ALA A 72 2.65 10.33 16.27
CA ALA A 72 3.36 11.58 16.50
C ALA A 72 2.39 12.77 16.54
N ALA A 73 1.42 12.83 15.63
CA ALA A 73 0.38 13.85 15.64
C ALA A 73 -0.48 13.81 16.91
N MET A 74 -0.87 12.61 17.36
CA MET A 74 -1.63 12.45 18.61
C MET A 74 -0.82 12.85 19.84
N SER A 75 0.50 12.63 19.82
CA SER A 75 1.38 13.01 20.96
C SER A 75 1.55 14.53 21.10
N SER A 76 1.22 15.31 20.08
CA SER A 76 1.27 16.78 20.14
C SER A 76 0.00 17.42 20.73
N ILE A 77 -1.04 16.63 20.99
CA ILE A 77 -2.30 17.14 21.57
C ILE A 77 -2.08 17.45 23.05
N ASP A 78 -2.56 18.64 23.50
CA ASP A 78 -2.45 19.06 24.88
C ASP A 78 -3.19 18.08 25.81
N PRO A 79 -2.52 17.46 26.81
CA PRO A 79 -3.14 16.56 27.77
C PRO A 79 -4.28 17.22 28.57
N ALA A 80 -4.24 18.53 28.78
CA ALA A 80 -5.29 19.27 29.52
C ALA A 80 -6.66 19.13 28.87
N LEU A 81 -6.75 18.96 27.56
CA LEU A 81 -8.01 18.70 26.84
C LEU A 81 -8.65 17.39 27.25
N TYR A 82 -7.82 16.36 27.47
CA TYR A 82 -8.32 15.07 27.91
C TYR A 82 -8.68 15.05 29.39
N GLU A 83 -7.96 15.82 30.21
CA GLU A 83 -8.26 15.95 31.64
C GLU A 83 -9.58 16.67 31.87
N SER A 84 -9.82 17.79 31.19
CA SER A 84 -11.10 18.51 31.24
C SER A 84 -12.26 17.65 30.77
N ALA A 85 -12.12 16.94 29.67
CA ALA A 85 -13.17 16.06 29.16
C ALA A 85 -13.50 14.90 30.12
N ARG A 86 -12.50 14.39 30.88
CA ARG A 86 -12.74 13.37 31.91
C ARG A 86 -13.55 13.95 33.09
N ILE A 87 -13.29 15.19 33.49
CA ILE A 87 -14.07 15.86 34.53
C ILE A 87 -15.52 16.03 34.09
N ASP A 88 -15.75 16.34 32.80
CA ASP A 88 -17.06 16.43 32.19
C ASP A 88 -17.74 15.07 31.96
N GLY A 89 -17.10 13.96 32.36
CA GLY A 89 -17.66 12.61 32.27
C GLY A 89 -17.58 11.98 30.88
N ALA A 90 -16.74 12.49 29.99
CA ALA A 90 -16.57 11.93 28.64
C ALA A 90 -15.90 10.55 28.70
N ASN A 91 -16.45 9.59 27.96
CA ASN A 91 -15.84 8.28 27.78
C ASN A 91 -14.73 8.31 26.71
N ARG A 92 -13.95 7.22 26.60
CA ARG A 92 -12.81 7.14 25.66
C ARG A 92 -13.22 7.36 24.20
N LEU A 93 -14.38 6.86 23.80
CA LEU A 93 -14.87 7.00 22.42
C LEU A 93 -15.27 8.45 22.12
N GLN A 94 -15.92 9.11 23.07
CA GLN A 94 -16.27 10.54 22.97
C GLN A 94 -15.01 11.41 22.86
N MET A 95 -13.98 11.15 23.68
CA MET A 95 -12.70 11.86 23.61
C MET A 95 -12.00 11.61 22.25
N ALA A 96 -12.06 10.39 21.72
CA ALA A 96 -11.48 10.09 20.40
C ALA A 96 -12.16 10.87 19.27
N TRP A 97 -13.50 10.97 19.28
CA TRP A 97 -14.25 11.64 18.21
C TRP A 97 -14.24 13.18 18.32
N HIS A 98 -14.24 13.73 19.55
CA HIS A 98 -14.40 15.17 19.75
C HIS A 98 -13.08 15.90 20.05
N ILE A 99 -12.04 15.20 20.49
CA ILE A 99 -10.74 15.79 20.79
C ILE A 99 -9.68 15.25 19.82
N THR A 100 -9.44 13.93 19.83
CA THR A 100 -8.33 13.35 19.05
C THR A 100 -8.51 13.56 17.55
N LEU A 101 -9.63 13.13 17.00
CA LEU A 101 -9.87 13.16 15.55
C LEU A 101 -9.86 14.59 14.98
N PRO A 102 -10.53 15.60 15.57
CA PRO A 102 -10.42 16.97 15.10
C PRO A 102 -9.02 17.55 15.20
N SER A 103 -8.29 17.25 16.28
CA SER A 103 -6.93 17.75 16.52
C SER A 103 -5.93 17.25 15.47
N ILE A 104 -6.09 16.02 14.97
CA ILE A 104 -5.20 15.47 13.95
C ILE A 104 -5.76 15.60 12.52
N MET A 105 -6.91 16.26 12.32
CA MET A 105 -7.59 16.34 11.03
C MET A 105 -6.68 16.92 9.94
N PHE A 106 -5.87 17.91 10.27
CA PHE A 106 -4.91 18.49 9.33
C PHE A 106 -3.90 17.46 8.82
N VAL A 107 -3.40 16.59 9.72
CA VAL A 107 -2.46 15.51 9.35
C VAL A 107 -3.17 14.46 8.48
N ILE A 108 -4.42 14.13 8.79
CA ILE A 108 -5.23 13.20 7.99
C ILE A 108 -5.38 13.73 6.55
N VAL A 109 -5.73 15.01 6.41
CA VAL A 109 -5.90 15.64 5.08
C VAL A 109 -4.59 15.63 4.30
N ILE A 110 -3.46 16.01 4.93
CA ILE A 110 -2.16 15.99 4.27
C ILE A 110 -1.80 14.57 3.82
N MET A 111 -1.93 13.57 4.70
CA MET A 111 -1.61 12.19 4.36
C MET A 111 -2.50 11.67 3.23
N PHE A 112 -3.78 12.04 3.21
CA PHE A 112 -4.70 11.69 2.14
C PHE A 112 -4.30 12.34 0.80
N LEU A 113 -3.90 13.63 0.80
CA LEU A 113 -3.42 14.31 -0.40
C LEU A 113 -2.13 13.70 -0.95
N LEU A 114 -1.19 13.33 -0.06
CA LEU A 114 0.04 12.63 -0.45
C LEU A 114 -0.26 11.27 -1.07
N GLU A 115 -1.20 10.52 -0.51
CA GLU A 115 -1.58 9.21 -1.04
C GLU A 115 -2.27 9.32 -2.41
N ILE A 116 -3.11 10.34 -2.62
CA ILE A 116 -3.63 10.67 -3.95
C ILE A 116 -2.48 11.01 -4.90
N GLY A 117 -1.43 11.70 -4.45
CA GLY A 117 -0.21 11.98 -5.22
C GLY A 117 0.43 10.70 -5.76
N ASN A 118 0.55 9.69 -4.96
CA ASN A 118 1.19 8.41 -5.27
C ASN A 118 0.31 7.44 -6.09
N LEU A 119 -0.96 7.77 -6.33
CA LEU A 119 -1.91 6.86 -7.01
C LEU A 119 -1.45 6.42 -8.42
N LEU A 120 -0.68 7.26 -9.13
CA LEU A 120 -0.15 6.92 -10.45
C LEU A 120 1.09 6.01 -10.41
N GLU A 121 1.75 5.90 -9.27
CA GLU A 121 2.93 5.03 -9.10
C GLU A 121 2.55 3.60 -8.69
N ALA A 122 1.32 3.38 -8.25
CA ALA A 122 0.58 2.13 -8.04
C ALA A 122 1.44 0.90 -7.63
N GLY A 123 2.50 1.09 -6.84
CA GLY A 123 3.30 -0.03 -6.32
C GLY A 123 4.06 -0.83 -7.37
N PHE A 124 4.69 -0.16 -8.33
CA PHE A 124 5.46 -0.78 -9.42
C PHE A 124 6.38 -1.91 -8.93
N GLU A 125 7.20 -1.64 -7.90
CA GLU A 125 8.15 -2.61 -7.37
C GLU A 125 7.46 -3.86 -6.81
N GLN A 126 6.38 -3.67 -6.05
CA GLN A 126 5.58 -4.77 -5.51
C GLN A 126 5.01 -5.65 -6.62
N ILE A 127 4.39 -5.02 -7.61
CA ILE A 127 3.73 -5.73 -8.71
C ILE A 127 4.78 -6.46 -9.55
N LEU A 128 5.89 -5.79 -9.90
CA LEU A 128 6.96 -6.36 -10.71
C LEU A 128 7.56 -7.63 -10.08
N LEU A 129 7.67 -7.66 -8.75
CA LEU A 129 8.27 -8.78 -8.02
C LEU A 129 7.31 -9.95 -7.82
N LEU A 130 6.01 -9.71 -7.80
CA LEU A 130 4.99 -10.73 -7.50
C LEU A 130 4.26 -11.25 -8.74
N TYR A 131 4.16 -10.45 -9.81
CA TYR A 131 3.31 -10.81 -10.94
C TYR A 131 3.94 -11.88 -11.86
N SER A 132 3.08 -12.57 -12.57
CA SER A 132 3.45 -13.58 -13.57
C SER A 132 2.58 -13.43 -14.83
N PRO A 133 2.95 -14.02 -15.98
CA PRO A 133 2.16 -13.92 -17.21
C PRO A 133 0.69 -14.31 -17.07
N SER A 134 0.37 -15.22 -16.15
CA SER A 134 -1.00 -15.67 -15.89
C SER A 134 -1.92 -14.58 -15.34
N VAL A 135 -1.37 -13.59 -14.62
CA VAL A 135 -2.11 -12.52 -13.95
C VAL A 135 -1.97 -11.15 -14.60
N TYR A 136 -1.25 -11.01 -15.71
CA TYR A 136 -1.07 -9.72 -16.41
C TYR A 136 -2.40 -8.99 -16.68
N LYS A 137 -3.48 -9.71 -17.01
CA LYS A 137 -4.78 -9.07 -17.30
C LYS A 137 -5.38 -8.27 -16.13
N VAL A 138 -5.00 -8.57 -14.90
CA VAL A 138 -5.54 -7.94 -13.69
C VAL A 138 -4.50 -7.17 -12.89
N ALA A 139 -3.22 -7.41 -13.14
CA ALA A 139 -2.11 -6.87 -12.38
C ALA A 139 -1.26 -5.86 -13.14
N ASP A 140 -1.37 -5.79 -14.47
CA ASP A 140 -0.53 -4.93 -15.29
C ASP A 140 -0.90 -3.46 -15.08
N ILE A 141 0.07 -2.67 -14.72
CA ILE A 141 -0.01 -1.21 -14.60
C ILE A 141 0.83 -0.56 -15.69
N ILE A 142 0.67 0.75 -15.89
CA ILE A 142 1.41 1.48 -16.92
C ILE A 142 2.91 1.23 -16.79
N ASP A 143 3.46 1.27 -15.58
CA ASP A 143 4.90 1.13 -15.34
C ASP A 143 5.41 -0.29 -15.64
N THR A 144 4.66 -1.33 -15.27
CA THR A 144 5.05 -2.71 -15.59
C THR A 144 4.94 -2.99 -17.08
N PHE A 145 3.94 -2.42 -17.75
CA PHE A 145 3.80 -2.48 -19.19
C PHE A 145 4.95 -1.76 -19.90
N VAL A 146 5.30 -0.54 -19.48
CA VAL A 146 6.43 0.22 -20.03
C VAL A 146 7.75 -0.51 -19.79
N TYR A 147 7.95 -1.09 -18.62
CA TYR A 147 9.12 -1.89 -18.31
C TYR A 147 9.26 -3.07 -19.28
N ARG A 148 8.18 -3.83 -19.49
CA ARG A 148 8.17 -5.01 -20.36
C ARG A 148 8.32 -4.64 -21.83
N GLU A 149 7.52 -3.71 -22.34
CA GLU A 149 7.52 -3.35 -23.76
C GLU A 149 8.62 -2.34 -24.12
N GLY A 150 8.98 -1.47 -23.19
CA GLY A 150 9.98 -0.45 -23.41
C GLY A 150 11.40 -0.94 -23.19
N LEU A 151 11.69 -1.47 -22.01
CA LEU A 151 13.05 -1.87 -21.63
C LEU A 151 13.39 -3.28 -22.07
N LEU A 152 12.54 -4.28 -21.79
CA LEU A 152 12.85 -5.67 -22.15
C LEU A 152 12.72 -5.92 -23.64
N ALA A 153 11.77 -5.29 -24.31
CA ALA A 153 11.61 -5.36 -25.77
C ALA A 153 12.45 -4.31 -26.55
N LEU A 154 13.33 -3.56 -25.84
CA LEU A 154 14.25 -2.56 -26.40
C LEU A 154 13.55 -1.43 -27.20
N LYS A 155 12.28 -1.14 -26.91
CA LYS A 155 11.50 -0.06 -27.55
C LYS A 155 11.64 1.25 -26.73
N TYR A 156 12.86 1.78 -26.62
CA TYR A 156 13.16 2.92 -25.75
C TYR A 156 12.38 4.19 -26.08
N SER A 157 12.14 4.47 -27.37
CA SER A 157 11.34 5.62 -27.79
C SER A 157 9.90 5.57 -27.26
N PHE A 158 9.31 4.37 -27.22
CA PHE A 158 7.99 4.14 -26.65
C PHE A 158 8.00 4.38 -25.12
N ALA A 159 8.99 3.82 -24.41
CA ALA A 159 9.13 4.02 -22.97
C ALA A 159 9.28 5.51 -22.62
N ALA A 160 10.11 6.25 -23.38
CA ALA A 160 10.30 7.68 -23.21
C ALA A 160 9.00 8.48 -23.45
N ALA A 161 8.23 8.14 -24.48
CA ALA A 161 6.97 8.80 -24.79
C ALA A 161 5.92 8.61 -23.69
N VAL A 162 5.79 7.38 -23.15
CA VAL A 162 4.86 7.09 -22.05
C VAL A 162 5.34 7.74 -20.75
N GLY A 163 6.63 7.75 -20.49
CA GLY A 163 7.22 8.46 -19.34
C GLY A 163 6.93 9.96 -19.38
N LEU A 164 7.09 10.60 -20.55
CA LEU A 164 6.75 12.00 -20.76
C LEU A 164 5.25 12.26 -20.54
N PHE A 165 4.40 11.41 -21.09
CA PHE A 165 2.95 11.49 -20.89
C PHE A 165 2.55 11.42 -19.41
N LYS A 166 3.13 10.47 -18.65
CA LYS A 166 2.93 10.39 -17.20
C LYS A 166 3.39 11.67 -16.48
N ALA A 167 4.56 12.21 -16.86
CA ALA A 167 5.09 13.43 -16.26
C ALA A 167 4.18 14.65 -16.50
N VAL A 168 3.61 14.77 -17.71
CA VAL A 168 2.63 15.83 -18.02
C VAL A 168 1.37 15.68 -17.17
N ILE A 169 0.82 14.48 -17.03
CA ILE A 169 -0.37 14.24 -16.19
C ILE A 169 -0.05 14.57 -14.72
N ALA A 170 1.10 14.13 -14.21
CA ALA A 170 1.52 14.43 -12.85
C ALA A 170 1.69 15.94 -12.61
N PHE A 171 2.23 16.66 -13.59
CA PHE A 171 2.39 18.12 -13.52
C PHE A 171 1.04 18.85 -13.48
N VAL A 172 0.12 18.55 -14.41
CA VAL A 172 -1.22 19.16 -14.44
C VAL A 172 -1.96 18.93 -13.12
N ARG A 173 -1.86 17.72 -12.56
CA ARG A 173 -2.49 17.38 -11.28
C ARG A 173 -1.85 18.11 -10.10
N SER A 174 -0.53 18.37 -10.14
CA SER A 174 0.17 19.14 -9.10
C SER A 174 -0.28 20.60 -9.08
N GLU A 175 -0.60 21.20 -10.22
CA GLU A 175 -1.10 22.58 -10.28
C GLU A 175 -2.53 22.73 -9.75
N GLU A 176 -3.41 21.75 -9.97
CA GLU A 176 -4.78 21.79 -9.43
C GLU A 176 -4.83 21.83 -7.88
N HIS A 177 -3.77 21.35 -7.21
CA HIS A 177 -3.69 21.35 -5.76
C HIS A 177 -3.04 22.63 -5.16
N THR A 178 -2.46 23.49 -5.98
CA THR A 178 -1.80 24.73 -5.55
C THR A 178 -2.62 26.00 -5.82
N SER A 179 -3.71 25.88 -6.54
CA SER A 179 -4.69 26.96 -6.76
C SER A 179 -5.91 26.81 -5.86
#